data_2071f24f026f16309ccfed9e61edcf91
#
_entry.id   2071f24f026f16309ccfed9e61edcf91
#
_cell.length_a   1.000
_cell.length_b   1.000
_cell.length_c   1.000
_cell.angle_alpha   90.00
_cell.angle_beta   90.00
_cell.angle_gamma   90.00
#
_symmetry.space_group_name_H-M   'P 1'
#
loop_
_entity.id
_entity.type
_entity.pdbx_description
1 polymer ?
#
loop_
_entity_poly.entity_id
_entity_poly.type
_entity_poly.pdbx_seq_one_letter_code
_entity_poly.pdbx_strand_id
1 'polypeptide(L)'
;MQSDPDLLLLKFIFVIEKGLLSVKKQRLIRRKIQMAKILSIEAEASQIRVAEVEVRGKKGRIYNCFCIPAPQGAVEDGQIRDTKTLGENLKAELSQRKIETKKVYFATGSTRIASREVRIPFVKANRIQSIIEANATDYFPIDVSKYVLSYSVVDVESQKSEDGKEETKQYHLMVYAAPKAISAAY
;
A
#
# COMPACT_ATOMS: atom_id res chain seq x y z
N MET A 1 -26.34 2.97 4.16
CA MET A 1 -25.43 3.64 3.20
C MET A 1 -24.47 2.56 2.71
N GLN A 2 -24.80 1.97 1.58
CA GLN A 2 -24.02 0.87 0.98
C GLN A 2 -22.77 1.50 0.35
N SER A 3 -21.60 1.21 0.89
CA SER A 3 -20.33 1.65 0.30
C SER A 3 -20.14 0.90 -1.02
N ASP A 4 -19.96 1.64 -2.08
CA ASP A 4 -19.72 1.14 -3.43
C ASP A 4 -18.46 0.23 -3.41
N PRO A 5 -18.59 -1.08 -3.69
CA PRO A 5 -17.48 -2.03 -3.66
C PRO A 5 -16.36 -1.66 -4.63
N ASP A 6 -16.67 -0.98 -5.74
CA ASP A 6 -15.70 -0.53 -6.72
C ASP A 6 -14.81 0.61 -6.19
N LEU A 7 -15.37 1.49 -5.35
CA LEU A 7 -14.62 2.59 -4.74
C LEU A 7 -13.68 2.09 -3.64
N LEU A 8 -14.07 1.05 -2.90
CA LEU A 8 -13.22 0.37 -1.92
C LEU A 8 -12.04 -0.35 -2.61
N LEU A 9 -12.31 -1.05 -3.70
CA LEU A 9 -11.29 -1.78 -4.45
C LEU A 9 -10.26 -0.85 -5.10
N LEU A 10 -10.70 0.30 -5.63
CA LEU A 10 -9.80 1.33 -6.16
C LEU A 10 -8.92 1.96 -5.07
N LYS A 11 -9.46 2.19 -3.87
CA LYS A 11 -8.66 2.60 -2.71
C LYS A 11 -7.66 1.53 -2.29
N PHE A 12 -8.04 0.26 -2.37
CA PHE A 12 -7.21 -0.90 -2.06
C PHE A 12 -5.98 -1.02 -2.96
N ILE A 13 -6.18 -0.99 -4.27
CA ILE A 13 -5.09 -1.05 -5.26
C ILE A 13 -4.18 0.19 -5.12
N PHE A 14 -4.73 1.34 -4.76
CA PHE A 14 -4.00 2.59 -4.62
C PHE A 14 -3.11 2.65 -3.37
N VAL A 15 -3.50 2.01 -2.27
CA VAL A 15 -2.68 1.92 -1.04
C VAL A 15 -1.46 1.02 -1.24
N ILE A 16 -1.62 -0.09 -1.96
CA ILE A 16 -0.52 -1.03 -2.25
C ILE A 16 0.52 -0.41 -3.20
N GLU A 17 0.10 0.38 -4.20
CA GLU A 17 1.04 1.00 -5.15
C GLU A 17 1.90 2.11 -4.55
N LYS A 18 1.41 2.78 -3.52
CA LYS A 18 2.08 3.96 -2.96
C LYS A 18 3.06 3.66 -1.83
N GLY A 19 3.00 2.49 -1.24
CA GLY A 19 3.63 2.22 0.05
C GLY A 19 5.06 1.68 0.06
N LEU A 20 5.61 1.08 -0.98
CA LEU A 20 6.84 0.27 -0.81
C LEU A 20 7.96 0.42 -1.84
N LEU A 21 7.88 1.30 -2.84
CA LEU A 21 8.87 1.27 -3.92
C LEU A 21 9.28 2.65 -4.43
N SER A 22 10.58 2.82 -4.70
CA SER A 22 11.12 4.01 -5.37
C SER A 22 10.36 4.27 -6.70
N VAL A 23 10.21 5.54 -7.09
CA VAL A 23 9.44 5.97 -8.28
C VAL A 23 9.83 5.22 -9.57
N LYS A 24 11.09 4.81 -9.74
CA LYS A 24 11.53 3.97 -10.85
C LYS A 24 10.93 2.56 -10.77
N LYS A 25 10.87 1.98 -9.59
CA LYS A 25 10.32 0.65 -9.34
C LYS A 25 8.79 0.68 -9.42
N GLN A 26 8.15 1.76 -8.96
CA GLN A 26 6.71 2.01 -9.12
C GLN A 26 6.31 2.12 -10.61
N ARG A 27 7.09 2.81 -11.45
CA ARG A 27 6.85 2.93 -12.89
C ARG A 27 7.04 1.61 -13.64
N LEU A 28 8.04 0.80 -13.25
CA LEU A 28 8.29 -0.54 -13.79
C LEU A 28 7.20 -1.54 -13.36
N ILE A 29 6.75 -1.45 -12.12
CA ILE A 29 5.66 -2.27 -11.60
C ILE A 29 4.34 -1.87 -12.27
N ARG A 30 4.04 -0.57 -12.41
CA ARG A 30 2.88 -0.11 -13.20
C ARG A 30 2.88 -0.70 -14.62
N ARG A 31 4.03 -0.72 -15.31
CA ARG A 31 4.12 -1.35 -16.65
C ARG A 31 3.95 -2.87 -16.62
N LYS A 32 4.44 -3.57 -15.59
CA LYS A 32 4.30 -5.03 -15.45
C LYS A 32 2.92 -5.45 -14.92
N ILE A 33 2.27 -4.63 -14.11
CA ILE A 33 0.88 -4.86 -13.65
C ILE A 33 -0.12 -4.69 -14.78
N GLN A 34 0.21 -3.87 -15.78
CA GLN A 34 -0.70 -3.51 -16.88
C GLN A 34 -1.19 -4.69 -17.75
N MET A 35 -0.68 -5.91 -17.57
CA MET A 35 -1.02 -7.07 -18.39
C MET A 35 -1.13 -8.40 -17.64
N ALA A 36 -1.15 -8.41 -16.32
CA ALA A 36 -1.24 -9.64 -15.54
C ALA A 36 -2.33 -9.54 -14.47
N LYS A 37 -3.04 -10.64 -14.28
CA LYS A 37 -3.93 -10.80 -13.13
C LYS A 37 -3.13 -10.74 -11.84
N ILE A 38 -3.69 -10.12 -10.83
CA ILE A 38 -3.15 -10.05 -9.48
C ILE A 38 -4.23 -10.48 -8.48
N LEU A 39 -3.79 -11.04 -7.37
CA LEU A 39 -4.63 -11.22 -6.18
C LEU A 39 -4.37 -10.06 -5.23
N SER A 40 -5.42 -9.38 -4.85
CA SER A 40 -5.40 -8.44 -3.72
C SER A 40 -6.02 -9.16 -2.53
N ILE A 41 -5.27 -9.25 -1.45
CA ILE A 41 -5.69 -9.94 -0.23
C ILE A 41 -5.60 -8.96 0.93
N GLU A 42 -6.68 -8.81 1.68
CA GLU A 42 -6.71 -8.09 2.94
C GLU A 42 -7.08 -9.08 4.05
N ALA A 43 -6.21 -9.19 5.03
CA ALA A 43 -6.43 -10.03 6.20
C ALA A 43 -6.71 -9.16 7.43
N GLU A 44 -7.91 -9.31 7.99
CA GLU A 44 -8.35 -8.68 9.23
C GLU A 44 -8.64 -9.74 10.29
N ALA A 45 -8.85 -9.33 11.53
CA ALA A 45 -9.09 -10.24 12.66
C ALA A 45 -10.31 -11.15 12.48
N SER A 46 -11.34 -10.68 11.77
CA SER A 46 -12.61 -11.40 11.59
C SER A 46 -12.78 -12.04 10.20
N GLN A 47 -12.10 -11.48 9.17
CA GLN A 47 -12.31 -11.90 7.78
C GLN A 47 -11.08 -11.65 6.91
N ILE A 48 -10.99 -12.46 5.86
CA ILE A 48 -10.04 -12.27 4.77
C ILE A 48 -10.82 -11.90 3.52
N ARG A 49 -10.49 -10.77 2.91
CA ARG A 49 -11.06 -10.34 1.63
C ARG A 49 -10.09 -10.64 0.52
N VAL A 50 -10.58 -11.22 -0.55
CA VAL A 50 -9.78 -11.58 -1.72
C VAL A 50 -10.43 -11.05 -2.98
N ALA A 51 -9.63 -10.41 -3.82
CA ALA A 51 -10.05 -10.00 -5.15
C ALA A 51 -9.00 -10.38 -6.19
N GLU A 52 -9.43 -11.11 -7.23
CA GLU A 52 -8.62 -11.34 -8.42
C GLU A 52 -8.94 -10.28 -9.47
N VAL A 53 -7.96 -9.45 -9.80
CA VAL A 53 -8.17 -8.29 -10.66
C VAL A 53 -7.10 -8.20 -11.75
N GLU A 54 -7.46 -7.60 -12.87
CA GLU A 54 -6.55 -7.18 -13.92
C GLU A 54 -6.66 -5.67 -14.10
N VAL A 55 -5.55 -4.95 -14.09
CA VAL A 55 -5.53 -3.50 -14.27
C VAL A 55 -4.92 -3.16 -15.62
N ARG A 56 -5.65 -2.41 -16.44
CA ARG A 56 -5.21 -1.91 -17.76
C ARG A 56 -5.34 -0.39 -17.80
N GLY A 57 -4.24 0.31 -17.59
CA GLY A 57 -4.25 1.78 -17.53
C GLY A 57 -5.10 2.30 -16.38
N LYS A 58 -6.20 2.99 -16.67
CA LYS A 58 -7.16 3.51 -15.67
C LYS A 58 -8.38 2.59 -15.47
N LYS A 59 -8.45 1.45 -16.17
CA LYS A 59 -9.57 0.51 -16.09
C LYS A 59 -9.12 -0.74 -15.34
N GLY A 60 -9.99 -1.24 -14.47
CA GLY A 60 -9.83 -2.52 -13.77
C GLY A 60 -10.91 -3.49 -14.20
N ARG A 61 -10.57 -4.78 -14.25
CA ARG A 61 -11.53 -5.88 -14.40
C ARG A 61 -11.41 -6.83 -13.23
N ILE A 62 -12.51 -7.08 -12.55
CA ILE A 62 -12.60 -8.03 -11.43
C ILE A 62 -13.02 -9.38 -12.02
N TYR A 63 -12.27 -10.44 -11.70
CA TYR A 63 -12.57 -11.81 -12.10
C TYR A 63 -13.21 -12.58 -10.95
N ASN A 64 -12.71 -12.40 -9.76
CA ASN A 64 -13.20 -13.00 -8.54
C ASN A 64 -13.18 -11.98 -7.39
N CYS A 65 -14.20 -12.00 -6.54
CA CYS A 65 -14.24 -11.21 -5.32
C CYS A 65 -15.03 -11.98 -4.27
N PHE A 66 -14.42 -12.24 -3.10
CA PHE A 66 -15.05 -12.99 -2.02
C PHE A 66 -14.43 -12.67 -0.66
N CYS A 67 -15.18 -13.00 0.39
CA CYS A 67 -14.71 -12.97 1.76
C CYS A 67 -14.77 -14.39 2.36
N ILE A 68 -13.82 -14.67 3.23
CA ILE A 68 -13.82 -15.85 4.08
C ILE A 68 -13.60 -15.46 5.54
N PRO A 69 -14.13 -16.22 6.51
CA PRO A 69 -13.81 -15.98 7.91
C PRO A 69 -12.30 -16.12 8.17
N ALA A 70 -11.72 -15.22 8.93
CA ALA A 70 -10.35 -15.40 9.42
C ALA A 70 -10.34 -16.42 10.57
N PRO A 71 -9.33 -17.30 10.65
CA PRO A 71 -9.17 -18.15 11.83
C PRO A 71 -9.00 -17.28 13.08
N GLN A 72 -9.63 -17.70 14.16
CA GLN A 72 -9.60 -16.94 15.42
C GLN A 72 -8.16 -16.72 15.90
N GLY A 73 -7.79 -15.47 16.17
CA GLY A 73 -6.46 -15.11 16.64
C GLY A 73 -5.36 -15.16 15.58
N ALA A 74 -5.68 -15.53 14.32
CA ALA A 74 -4.66 -15.61 13.26
C ALA A 74 -4.17 -14.24 12.80
N VAL A 75 -4.99 -13.20 12.96
CA VAL A 75 -4.64 -11.82 12.62
C VAL A 75 -5.03 -10.89 13.77
N GLU A 76 -4.10 -10.05 14.20
CA GLU A 76 -4.30 -9.08 15.27
C GLU A 76 -3.67 -7.75 14.87
N ASP A 77 -4.48 -6.68 14.80
CA ASP A 77 -4.06 -5.33 14.40
C ASP A 77 -3.12 -5.34 13.17
N GLY A 78 -3.55 -6.00 12.09
CA GLY A 78 -2.81 -6.09 10.85
C GLY A 78 -1.55 -6.97 10.89
N GLN A 79 -1.26 -7.63 11.99
CA GLN A 79 -0.16 -8.59 12.11
C GLN A 79 -0.69 -10.01 12.00
N ILE A 80 -0.13 -10.80 11.08
CA ILE A 80 -0.42 -12.24 11.02
C ILE A 80 0.31 -12.92 12.17
N ARG A 81 -0.45 -13.58 13.05
CA ARG A 81 0.04 -14.35 14.20
C ARG A 81 0.19 -15.83 13.88
N ASP A 82 -0.73 -16.37 13.10
CA ASP A 82 -0.71 -17.77 12.65
C ASP A 82 -0.71 -17.84 11.12
N THR A 83 0.49 -17.77 10.56
CA THR A 83 0.72 -17.84 9.12
C THR A 83 0.33 -19.20 8.53
N LYS A 84 0.45 -20.30 9.32
CA LYS A 84 0.16 -21.65 8.85
C LYS A 84 -1.34 -21.82 8.63
N THR A 85 -2.14 -21.61 9.66
CA THR A 85 -3.60 -21.80 9.58
C THR A 85 -4.23 -20.82 8.57
N LEU A 86 -3.78 -19.57 8.56
CA LEU A 86 -4.23 -18.57 7.62
C LEU A 86 -3.93 -19.00 6.17
N GLY A 87 -2.69 -19.46 5.94
CA GLY A 87 -2.22 -19.89 4.62
C GLY A 87 -2.94 -21.15 4.12
N GLU A 88 -3.19 -22.12 4.99
CA GLU A 88 -3.93 -23.35 4.66
C GLU A 88 -5.38 -23.04 4.26
N ASN A 89 -6.09 -22.21 5.03
CA ASN A 89 -7.44 -21.76 4.71
C ASN A 89 -7.51 -21.00 3.39
N LEU A 90 -6.61 -20.05 3.21
CA LEU A 90 -6.56 -19.26 1.97
C LEU A 90 -6.26 -20.15 0.75
N LYS A 91 -5.32 -21.09 0.88
CA LYS A 91 -4.97 -22.04 -0.17
C LYS A 91 -6.15 -22.95 -0.54
N ALA A 92 -6.90 -23.45 0.45
CA ALA A 92 -8.09 -24.27 0.22
C ALA A 92 -9.15 -23.52 -0.60
N GLU A 93 -9.45 -22.28 -0.18
CA GLU A 93 -10.43 -21.43 -0.86
C GLU A 93 -10.02 -21.06 -2.30
N LEU A 94 -8.76 -20.69 -2.50
CA LEU A 94 -8.23 -20.40 -3.85
C LEU A 94 -8.32 -21.63 -4.76
N SER A 95 -7.99 -22.81 -4.23
CA SER A 95 -8.05 -24.08 -4.99
C SER A 95 -9.50 -24.45 -5.35
N GLN A 96 -10.43 -24.33 -4.41
CA GLN A 96 -11.85 -24.59 -4.65
C GLN A 96 -12.43 -23.69 -5.74
N ARG A 97 -11.97 -22.44 -5.80
CA ARG A 97 -12.39 -21.46 -6.79
C ARG A 97 -11.58 -21.50 -8.08
N LYS A 98 -10.63 -22.44 -8.20
CA LYS A 98 -9.73 -22.60 -9.36
C LYS A 98 -8.96 -21.31 -9.69
N ILE A 99 -8.53 -20.57 -8.67
CA ILE A 99 -7.74 -19.36 -8.81
C ILE A 99 -6.26 -19.76 -8.81
N GLU A 100 -5.58 -19.55 -9.94
CA GLU A 100 -4.19 -19.92 -10.16
C GLU A 100 -3.24 -18.70 -10.19
N THR A 101 -3.78 -17.51 -9.94
CA THR A 101 -3.01 -16.26 -9.98
C THR A 101 -1.97 -16.25 -8.86
N LYS A 102 -0.67 -16.22 -9.26
CA LYS A 102 0.47 -16.32 -8.33
C LYS A 102 0.97 -14.97 -7.85
N LYS A 103 0.59 -13.89 -8.52
CA LYS A 103 1.01 -12.55 -8.13
C LYS A 103 0.06 -11.99 -7.09
N VAL A 104 0.56 -11.83 -5.87
CA VAL A 104 -0.25 -11.42 -4.71
C VAL A 104 0.21 -10.06 -4.21
N TYR A 105 -0.75 -9.24 -3.82
CA TYR A 105 -0.57 -8.03 -3.05
C TYR A 105 -1.39 -8.14 -1.77
N PHE A 106 -0.73 -7.97 -0.65
CA PHE A 106 -1.40 -7.87 0.64
C PHE A 106 -1.67 -6.41 0.98
N ALA A 107 -2.88 -6.15 1.47
CA ALA A 107 -3.23 -4.91 2.12
C ALA A 107 -3.41 -5.19 3.61
N THR A 108 -2.90 -4.29 4.42
CA THR A 108 -3.07 -4.37 5.86
C THR A 108 -3.33 -2.98 6.43
N GLY A 109 -4.22 -2.93 7.41
CA GLY A 109 -4.43 -1.79 8.28
C GLY A 109 -3.97 -2.13 9.69
N SER A 110 -3.26 -1.22 10.35
CA SER A 110 -2.85 -1.39 11.73
C SER A 110 -2.82 -0.04 12.42
N THR A 111 -3.21 -0.01 13.69
CA THR A 111 -3.13 1.19 14.53
C THR A 111 -1.69 1.62 14.79
N ARG A 112 -0.73 0.72 14.53
CA ARG A 112 0.71 0.95 14.69
C ARG A 112 1.38 1.59 13.47
N ILE A 113 0.66 1.75 12.35
CA ILE A 113 1.16 2.44 11.17
C ILE A 113 0.93 3.94 11.38
N ALA A 114 2.01 4.67 11.60
CA ALA A 114 1.95 6.13 11.68
C ALA A 114 1.97 6.74 10.28
N SER A 115 1.22 7.83 10.09
CA SER A 115 1.24 8.62 8.87
C SER A 115 1.36 10.10 9.18
N ARG A 116 2.07 10.85 8.32
CA ARG A 116 2.25 12.28 8.44
C ARG A 116 2.32 12.96 7.08
N GLU A 117 1.65 14.07 6.95
CA GLU A 117 1.81 14.96 5.81
C GLU A 117 3.12 15.74 5.94
N VAL A 118 3.88 15.78 4.85
CA VAL A 118 5.20 16.41 4.80
C VAL A 118 5.34 17.16 3.48
N ARG A 119 5.92 18.35 3.56
CA ARG A 119 6.32 19.12 2.39
C ARG A 119 7.83 19.08 2.24
N ILE A 120 8.30 18.77 1.03
CA ILE A 120 9.73 18.77 0.70
C ILE A 120 9.96 19.57 -0.58
N PRO A 121 11.13 20.17 -0.76
CA PRO A 121 11.48 20.85 -2.01
C PRO A 121 11.32 19.93 -3.21
N PHE A 122 10.99 20.50 -4.37
CA PHE A 122 10.89 19.73 -5.60
C PHE A 122 12.26 19.22 -6.03
N VAL A 123 12.40 17.91 -6.04
CA VAL A 123 13.63 17.18 -6.36
C VAL A 123 13.37 16.08 -7.38
N LYS A 124 14.44 15.49 -7.93
CA LYS A 124 14.29 14.30 -8.77
C LYS A 124 13.60 13.19 -7.97
N ALA A 125 12.60 12.55 -8.57
CA ALA A 125 11.76 11.56 -7.91
C ALA A 125 12.54 10.40 -7.23
N ASN A 126 13.73 10.07 -7.72
CA ASN A 126 14.60 9.05 -7.11
C ASN A 126 15.29 9.52 -5.82
N ARG A 127 15.19 10.79 -5.47
CA ARG A 127 15.75 11.37 -4.25
C ARG A 127 14.74 11.51 -3.11
N ILE A 128 13.46 11.41 -3.40
CA ILE A 128 12.39 11.59 -2.39
C ILE A 128 12.58 10.60 -1.23
N GLN A 129 12.79 9.31 -1.54
CA GLN A 129 12.94 8.29 -0.50
C GLN A 129 14.12 8.58 0.44
N SER A 130 15.29 8.95 -0.11
CA SER A 130 16.48 9.25 0.71
C SER A 130 16.31 10.52 1.55
N ILE A 131 15.54 11.51 1.07
CA ILE A 131 15.21 12.70 1.87
C ILE A 131 14.31 12.34 3.04
N ILE A 132 13.29 11.50 2.79
CA ILE A 132 12.39 11.04 3.84
C ILE A 132 13.16 10.24 4.90
N GLU A 133 14.04 9.33 4.48
CA GLU A 133 14.85 8.53 5.40
C GLU A 133 15.82 9.37 6.22
N ALA A 134 16.44 10.39 5.61
CA ALA A 134 17.35 11.29 6.31
C ALA A 134 16.67 12.18 7.37
N ASN A 135 15.39 12.52 7.16
CA ASN A 135 14.63 13.38 8.09
C ASN A 135 13.56 12.58 8.87
N ALA A 136 13.68 11.27 8.92
CA ALA A 136 12.63 10.39 9.48
C ALA A 136 12.36 10.66 10.96
N THR A 137 13.39 11.00 11.75
CA THR A 137 13.29 11.34 13.17
C THR A 137 12.54 12.65 13.41
N ASP A 138 12.58 13.59 12.45
CA ASP A 138 11.84 14.85 12.53
C ASP A 138 10.35 14.63 12.24
N TYR A 139 10.05 13.63 11.41
CA TYR A 139 8.68 13.30 11.05
C TYR A 139 7.99 12.41 12.08
N PHE A 140 8.74 11.48 12.67
CA PHE A 140 8.19 10.48 13.59
C PHE A 140 9.04 10.38 14.87
N PRO A 141 8.46 10.62 16.06
CA PRO A 141 9.15 10.46 17.34
C PRO A 141 9.25 8.97 17.74
N ILE A 142 9.81 8.14 16.87
CA ILE A 142 9.92 6.69 17.02
C ILE A 142 11.34 6.22 16.65
N ASP A 143 11.70 5.03 17.08
CA ASP A 143 12.94 4.37 16.62
C ASP A 143 12.75 3.89 15.17
N VAL A 144 13.07 4.76 14.21
CA VAL A 144 12.88 4.51 12.77
C VAL A 144 13.61 3.27 12.28
N SER A 145 14.62 2.77 13.00
CA SER A 145 15.31 1.53 12.64
C SER A 145 14.41 0.29 12.65
N LYS A 146 13.31 0.34 13.42
CA LYS A 146 12.29 -0.73 13.53
C LYS A 146 11.15 -0.60 12.54
N TYR A 147 11.17 0.43 11.69
CA TYR A 147 10.08 0.74 10.77
C TYR A 147 10.54 0.70 9.31
N VAL A 148 9.60 0.41 8.44
CA VAL A 148 9.72 0.63 7.00
C VAL A 148 9.06 1.96 6.70
N LEU A 149 9.81 2.86 6.07
CA LEU A 149 9.29 4.14 5.63
C LEU A 149 8.85 4.09 4.17
N SER A 150 7.73 4.71 3.89
CA SER A 150 7.18 4.81 2.55
C SER A 150 6.44 6.13 2.38
N TYR A 151 6.12 6.51 1.14
CA TYR A 151 5.40 7.74 0.88
C TYR A 151 4.46 7.63 -0.30
N SER A 152 3.46 8.49 -0.31
CA SER A 152 2.66 8.80 -1.50
C SER A 152 2.72 10.28 -1.82
N VAL A 153 2.79 10.63 -3.11
CA VAL A 153 2.65 12.01 -3.55
C VAL A 153 1.17 12.36 -3.52
N VAL A 154 0.83 13.33 -2.70
CA VAL A 154 -0.53 13.88 -2.62
C VAL A 154 -0.69 14.89 -3.74
N ASP A 155 0.25 15.85 -3.82
CA ASP A 155 0.24 16.90 -4.84
C ASP A 155 1.66 17.45 -5.09
N VAL A 156 1.78 18.28 -6.13
CA VAL A 156 2.94 19.12 -6.43
C VAL A 156 2.48 20.56 -6.42
N GLU A 157 2.79 21.24 -5.35
CA GLU A 157 2.39 22.64 -5.13
C GLU A 157 3.42 23.59 -5.79
N SER A 158 2.92 24.63 -6.45
CA SER A 158 3.73 25.74 -6.96
C SER A 158 3.40 26.98 -6.16
N GLN A 159 4.41 27.57 -5.54
CA GLN A 159 4.29 28.86 -4.85
C GLN A 159 5.03 29.94 -5.66
N LYS A 160 4.35 31.02 -5.96
CA LYS A 160 5.00 32.22 -6.51
C LYS A 160 5.57 33.03 -5.36
N SER A 161 6.81 33.51 -5.49
CA SER A 161 7.36 34.49 -4.56
C SER A 161 6.49 35.75 -4.52
N GLU A 162 6.47 36.46 -3.41
CA GLU A 162 5.70 37.71 -3.25
C GLU A 162 6.05 38.72 -4.34
N ASP A 163 7.28 38.71 -4.84
CA ASP A 163 7.74 39.57 -5.93
C ASP A 163 7.41 39.03 -7.35
N GLY A 164 6.73 37.89 -7.46
CA GLY A 164 6.29 37.31 -8.73
C GLY A 164 7.40 36.81 -9.67
N LYS A 165 8.66 36.82 -9.22
CA LYS A 165 9.86 36.56 -10.06
C LYS A 165 10.34 35.10 -9.99
N GLU A 166 10.05 34.39 -8.93
CA GLU A 166 10.44 32.98 -8.80
C GLU A 166 9.25 32.09 -8.45
N GLU A 167 9.12 30.98 -9.16
CA GLU A 167 8.15 29.91 -8.86
C GLU A 167 8.90 28.78 -8.14
N THR A 168 8.67 28.63 -6.85
CA THR A 168 9.19 27.49 -6.10
C THR A 168 8.20 26.34 -6.15
N LYS A 169 8.69 25.14 -6.45
CA LYS A 169 7.89 23.92 -6.45
C LYS A 169 8.23 23.07 -5.23
N GLN A 170 7.22 22.45 -4.66
CA GLN A 170 7.39 21.51 -3.56
C GLN A 170 6.48 20.30 -3.75
N TYR A 171 6.93 19.16 -3.24
CA TYR A 171 6.07 17.98 -3.11
C TYR A 171 5.29 18.06 -1.81
N HIS A 172 3.99 17.82 -1.89
CA HIS A 172 3.16 17.49 -0.75
C HIS A 172 3.05 15.95 -0.69
N LEU A 173 3.57 15.37 0.37
CA LEU A 173 3.68 13.92 0.54
C LEU A 173 2.89 13.48 1.77
N MET A 174 2.27 12.30 1.68
CA MET A 174 1.89 11.52 2.85
C MET A 174 2.99 10.49 3.10
N VAL A 175 3.67 10.59 4.22
CA VAL A 175 4.72 9.64 4.64
C VAL A 175 4.13 8.66 5.64
N TYR A 176 4.52 7.40 5.51
CA TYR A 176 4.06 6.29 6.36
C TYR A 176 5.25 5.63 7.03
N ALA A 177 5.08 5.28 8.30
CA ALA A 177 6.01 4.45 9.06
C ALA A 177 5.28 3.19 9.53
N ALA A 178 5.62 2.04 8.94
CA ALA A 178 5.05 0.75 9.28
C ALA A 178 6.06 -0.11 10.04
N PRO A 179 5.69 -0.73 11.19
CA PRO A 179 6.58 -1.62 11.90
C PRO A 179 7.08 -2.77 11.01
N LYS A 180 8.39 -3.04 11.03
CA LYS A 180 8.98 -4.17 10.26
C LYS A 180 8.36 -5.51 10.62
N ALA A 181 7.93 -5.68 11.88
CA ALA A 181 7.26 -6.89 12.34
C ALA A 181 5.93 -7.17 11.61
N ILE A 182 5.23 -6.12 11.14
CA ILE A 182 4.02 -6.30 10.34
C ILE A 182 4.41 -6.77 8.93
N SER A 183 5.37 -6.10 8.29
CA SER A 183 5.75 -6.42 6.90
C SER A 183 6.47 -7.75 6.74
N ALA A 184 7.11 -8.27 7.79
CA ALA A 184 7.85 -9.55 7.76
C ALA A 184 6.92 -10.77 7.77
N ALA A 185 5.65 -10.61 8.14
CA ALA A 185 4.68 -11.72 8.23
C ALA A 185 3.91 -11.95 6.91
N TYR A 186 4.08 -11.08 5.92
CA TYR A 186 3.47 -11.15 4.57
C TYR A 186 4.53 -11.57 3.50
#